data_9be357f11840e9ac6e89bb8801daf2c6
#
_entry.id   9be357f11840e9ac6e89bb8801daf2c6
#
_cell.length_a   1.000
_cell.length_b   1.000
_cell.length_c   1.000
_cell.angle_alpha   90.00
_cell.angle_beta   90.00
_cell.angle_gamma   90.00
#
_symmetry.space_group_name_H-M   'P 1'
#
loop_
_entity.id
_entity.type
_entity.pdbx_description
1 polymer ?
#
loop_
_entity_poly.entity_id
_entity_poly.type
_entity_poly.pdbx_seq_one_letter_code
_entity_poly.pdbx_strand_id
1 'polypeptide(L)'
;MERKLFTALQGDNADKLNNSLSQQGFRRSQNVLYRPSCAECSACLSARIDINRFRPSRSQRKIARRNEQLVRRATSPWATEEQYELFRRYLDVRHADGGMADMDVFEFAAMIEETPIRSRVVEYADPDSNALIAVSLTDVLEDGVSMVYSFYTPDLPQASLGTYMILDHVEIAREAGLPYVYLGYWVPGSQKMGYKSNFSGLEVYLGGAWQVMTDPKSHGADLHPLSTDPIAEQVANIHLPDRRPTRR
;
A
#
# COMPACT_ATOMS: atom_id res chain seq x y z
N MET A 1 6.07 14.11 18.52
CA MET A 1 7.24 14.00 17.62
C MET A 1 7.08 12.73 16.80
N GLU A 2 7.02 12.85 15.46
CA GLU A 2 6.97 11.65 14.61
C GLU A 2 8.29 10.89 14.68
N ARG A 3 8.19 9.59 14.97
CA ARG A 3 9.34 8.68 14.95
C ARG A 3 9.02 7.48 14.06
N LYS A 4 10.02 6.98 13.36
CA LYS A 4 9.88 5.81 12.48
C LYS A 4 11.07 4.87 12.73
N LEU A 5 10.78 3.59 12.83
CA LEU A 5 11.78 2.54 12.61
C LEU A 5 11.96 2.40 11.11
N PHE A 6 13.17 2.32 10.64
CA PHE A 6 13.45 2.15 9.22
C PHE A 6 14.68 1.28 8.99
N THR A 7 14.73 0.64 7.83
CA THR A 7 15.88 -0.12 7.34
C THR A 7 15.99 0.02 5.83
N ALA A 8 17.22 0.02 5.32
CA ALA A 8 17.45 0.07 3.88
C ALA A 8 17.27 -1.33 3.27
N LEU A 9 16.68 -1.36 2.08
CA LEU A 9 16.62 -2.54 1.21
C LEU A 9 17.83 -2.51 0.28
N GLN A 10 18.78 -3.40 0.53
CA GLN A 10 20.03 -3.45 -0.23
C GLN A 10 20.51 -4.90 -0.44
N GLY A 11 21.15 -5.12 -1.60
CA GLY A 11 21.79 -6.39 -1.93
C GLY A 11 20.81 -7.56 -2.14
N ASP A 12 21.36 -8.77 -2.22
CA ASP A 12 20.66 -10.00 -2.61
C ASP A 12 19.54 -10.44 -1.64
N ASN A 13 19.50 -9.89 -0.45
CA ASN A 13 18.50 -10.22 0.57
C ASN A 13 17.33 -9.22 0.61
N ALA A 14 17.30 -8.23 -0.29
CA ALA A 14 16.27 -7.18 -0.27
C ALA A 14 14.84 -7.76 -0.34
N ASP A 15 14.58 -8.72 -1.23
CA ASP A 15 13.26 -9.38 -1.35
C ASP A 15 12.88 -10.13 -0.05
N LYS A 16 13.81 -10.91 0.53
CA LYS A 16 13.55 -11.64 1.78
C LYS A 16 13.25 -10.68 2.94
N LEU A 17 14.02 -9.59 3.01
CA LEU A 17 13.83 -8.57 4.03
C LEU A 17 12.48 -7.87 3.86
N ASN A 18 12.12 -7.52 2.61
CA ASN A 18 10.82 -6.92 2.31
C ASN A 18 9.66 -7.85 2.70
N ASN A 19 9.72 -9.13 2.35
CA ASN A 19 8.70 -10.12 2.72
C ASN A 19 8.56 -10.22 4.24
N SER A 20 9.67 -10.48 4.95
CA SER A 20 9.65 -10.65 6.40
C SER A 20 9.11 -9.42 7.13
N LEU A 21 9.56 -8.22 6.76
CA LEU A 21 9.15 -7.00 7.44
C LEU A 21 7.75 -6.51 7.03
N SER A 22 7.30 -6.76 5.81
CA SER A 22 5.91 -6.49 5.41
C SER A 22 4.93 -7.29 6.25
N GLN A 23 5.23 -8.56 6.54
CA GLN A 23 4.45 -9.40 7.44
C GLN A 23 4.46 -8.89 8.90
N GLN A 24 5.39 -8.04 9.27
CA GLN A 24 5.50 -7.41 10.59
C GLN A 24 5.06 -5.93 10.57
N GLY A 25 4.22 -5.56 9.60
CA GLY A 25 3.60 -4.25 9.54
C GLY A 25 4.48 -3.11 9.01
N PHE A 26 5.66 -3.41 8.46
CA PHE A 26 6.45 -2.40 7.75
C PHE A 26 5.87 -2.10 6.38
N ARG A 27 6.16 -0.91 5.89
CA ARG A 27 5.80 -0.44 4.56
C ARG A 27 7.04 0.03 3.81
N ARG A 28 7.08 -0.21 2.50
CA ARG A 28 8.14 0.27 1.63
C ARG A 28 7.88 1.70 1.11
N SER A 29 8.97 2.44 0.99
CA SER A 29 9.07 3.68 0.21
C SER A 29 10.43 3.65 -0.49
N GLN A 30 10.45 3.57 -1.82
CA GLN A 30 11.68 3.38 -2.61
C GLN A 30 12.52 2.20 -2.07
N ASN A 31 13.75 2.46 -1.68
CA ASN A 31 14.69 1.47 -1.13
C ASN A 31 14.70 1.39 0.41
N VAL A 32 13.64 1.87 1.07
CA VAL A 32 13.52 1.88 2.53
C VAL A 32 12.24 1.20 2.98
N LEU A 33 12.33 0.35 4.01
CA LEU A 33 11.20 -0.12 4.79
C LEU A 33 11.06 0.70 6.06
N TYR A 34 9.86 1.10 6.41
CA TYR A 34 9.61 1.86 7.62
C TYR A 34 8.32 1.43 8.34
N ARG A 35 8.29 1.66 9.64
CA ARG A 35 7.10 1.53 10.49
C ARG A 35 7.06 2.69 11.47
N PRO A 36 5.94 3.42 11.62
CA PRO A 36 5.79 4.44 12.64
C PRO A 36 6.01 3.88 14.05
N SER A 37 6.71 4.65 14.87
CA SER A 37 7.05 4.30 16.27
C SER A 37 7.05 5.56 17.12
N CYS A 38 5.95 6.32 17.10
CA CYS A 38 5.79 7.54 17.88
C CYS A 38 5.64 7.22 19.37
N ALA A 39 6.20 8.08 20.23
CA ALA A 39 6.22 7.83 21.69
C ALA A 39 4.84 7.88 22.34
N GLU A 40 3.92 8.67 21.76
CA GLU A 40 2.62 8.98 22.39
C GLU A 40 1.45 8.67 21.44
N CYS A 41 1.71 7.99 20.32
CA CYS A 41 0.69 7.72 19.33
C CYS A 41 1.02 6.45 18.54
N SER A 42 0.04 5.56 18.38
CA SER A 42 0.11 4.36 17.55
C SER A 42 -1.06 4.28 16.56
N ALA A 43 -1.61 5.41 16.18
CA ALA A 43 -2.74 5.49 15.26
C ALA A 43 -2.44 4.98 13.83
N CYS A 44 -1.18 4.94 13.40
CA CYS A 44 -0.80 4.46 12.08
C CYS A 44 -0.73 2.93 12.06
N LEU A 45 -1.85 2.27 11.80
CA LEU A 45 -1.95 0.81 11.75
C LEU A 45 -1.69 0.31 10.33
N SER A 46 -0.73 -0.59 10.14
CA SER A 46 -0.62 -1.31 8.86
C SER A 46 -1.86 -2.12 8.62
N ALA A 47 -2.36 -2.08 7.38
CA ALA A 47 -3.61 -2.72 7.00
C ALA A 47 -3.41 -3.63 5.78
N ARG A 48 -4.08 -4.81 5.80
CA ARG A 48 -4.15 -5.73 4.67
C ARG A 48 -5.54 -6.37 4.57
N ILE A 49 -5.90 -6.87 3.42
CA ILE A 49 -7.12 -7.65 3.21
C ILE A 49 -6.75 -9.12 3.15
N ASP A 50 -7.40 -9.96 3.96
CA ASP A 50 -7.40 -11.41 3.80
C ASP A 50 -8.41 -11.77 2.68
N ILE A 51 -7.89 -12.26 1.55
CA ILE A 51 -8.64 -12.63 0.36
C ILE A 51 -9.70 -13.71 0.66
N ASN A 52 -9.37 -14.66 1.53
CA ASN A 52 -10.29 -15.76 1.88
C ASN A 52 -11.51 -15.27 2.66
N ARG A 53 -11.36 -14.21 3.44
CA ARG A 53 -12.42 -13.57 4.22
C ARG A 53 -13.12 -12.44 3.48
N PHE A 54 -12.50 -11.91 2.41
CA PHE A 54 -13.07 -10.80 1.67
C PHE A 54 -14.36 -11.18 0.96
N ARG A 55 -15.39 -10.35 1.16
CA ARG A 55 -16.68 -10.42 0.44
C ARG A 55 -17.07 -9.01 0.02
N PRO A 56 -17.17 -8.71 -1.29
CA PRO A 56 -17.48 -7.37 -1.75
C PRO A 56 -18.89 -6.95 -1.33
N SER A 57 -19.02 -5.74 -0.80
CA SER A 57 -20.31 -5.14 -0.48
C SER A 57 -21.11 -4.81 -1.75
N ARG A 58 -22.39 -4.46 -1.59
CA ARG A 58 -23.23 -4.05 -2.73
C ARG A 58 -22.66 -2.82 -3.46
N SER A 59 -22.13 -1.85 -2.71
CA SER A 59 -21.49 -0.66 -3.29
C SER A 59 -20.21 -1.00 -4.02
N GLN A 60 -19.36 -1.85 -3.45
CA GLN A 60 -18.13 -2.32 -4.09
C GLN A 60 -18.38 -3.08 -5.39
N ARG A 61 -19.41 -3.95 -5.44
CA ARG A 61 -19.80 -4.60 -6.70
C ARG A 61 -20.27 -3.61 -7.77
N LYS A 62 -20.97 -2.52 -7.38
CA LYS A 62 -21.34 -1.45 -8.31
C LYS A 62 -20.10 -0.70 -8.84
N ILE A 63 -19.12 -0.44 -7.96
CA ILE A 63 -17.86 0.21 -8.36
C ILE A 63 -17.09 -0.69 -9.33
N ALA A 64 -16.95 -1.99 -9.03
CA ALA A 64 -16.30 -2.93 -9.93
C ALA A 64 -16.94 -2.94 -11.32
N ARG A 65 -18.28 -3.10 -11.40
CA ARG A 65 -19.02 -3.07 -12.69
C ARG A 65 -18.88 -1.77 -13.45
N ARG A 66 -18.82 -0.62 -12.75
CA ARG A 66 -18.70 0.70 -13.40
C ARG A 66 -17.36 0.87 -14.11
N ASN A 67 -16.34 0.17 -13.65
CA ASN A 67 -14.98 0.28 -14.16
C ASN A 67 -14.52 -1.01 -14.89
N GLU A 68 -15.40 -1.98 -15.12
CA GLU A 68 -15.05 -3.27 -15.72
C GLU A 68 -14.51 -3.17 -17.16
N GLN A 69 -14.80 -2.07 -17.85
CA GLN A 69 -14.27 -1.80 -19.18
C GLN A 69 -12.78 -1.38 -19.18
N LEU A 70 -12.24 -0.93 -18.04
CA LEU A 70 -10.84 -0.50 -17.98
C LEU A 70 -9.89 -1.66 -18.27
N VAL A 71 -8.94 -1.41 -19.16
CA VAL A 71 -7.92 -2.39 -19.52
C VAL A 71 -6.77 -2.33 -18.54
N ARG A 72 -6.55 -3.43 -17.80
CA ARG A 72 -5.43 -3.57 -16.87
C ARG A 72 -4.19 -4.08 -17.60
N ARG A 73 -3.05 -3.42 -17.36
CA ARG A 73 -1.72 -3.85 -17.82
C ARG A 73 -0.75 -3.84 -16.65
N ALA A 74 0.01 -4.91 -16.47
CA ALA A 74 1.07 -4.98 -15.47
C ALA A 74 2.44 -5.04 -16.18
N THR A 75 3.30 -4.07 -15.90
CA THR A 75 4.62 -3.93 -16.51
C THR A 75 5.73 -3.91 -15.47
N SER A 76 6.98 -4.01 -15.92
CA SER A 76 8.12 -3.68 -15.07
C SER A 76 8.06 -2.23 -14.61
N PRO A 77 8.62 -1.89 -13.45
CA PRO A 77 8.59 -0.52 -12.94
C PRO A 77 9.44 0.39 -13.84
N TRP A 78 8.77 1.12 -14.70
CA TRP A 78 9.33 2.09 -15.64
C TRP A 78 8.45 3.33 -15.65
N ALA A 79 9.05 4.51 -15.43
CA ALA A 79 8.33 5.78 -15.41
C ALA A 79 8.13 6.30 -16.84
N THR A 80 6.93 6.83 -17.10
CA THR A 80 6.59 7.47 -18.37
C THR A 80 6.12 8.91 -18.14
N GLU A 81 6.19 9.74 -19.17
CA GLU A 81 5.69 11.12 -19.13
C GLU A 81 4.19 11.14 -18.84
N GLU A 82 3.41 10.27 -19.46
CA GLU A 82 1.95 10.15 -19.25
C GLU A 82 1.63 9.81 -17.78
N GLN A 83 2.39 8.91 -17.15
CA GLN A 83 2.25 8.59 -15.73
C GLN A 83 2.57 9.82 -14.87
N TYR A 84 3.62 10.58 -15.19
CA TYR A 84 4.00 11.78 -14.44
C TYR A 84 2.93 12.88 -14.55
N GLU A 85 2.40 13.13 -15.74
CA GLU A 85 1.30 14.09 -15.95
C GLU A 85 0.05 13.70 -15.15
N LEU A 86 -0.32 12.41 -15.16
CA LEU A 86 -1.43 11.92 -14.36
C LEU A 86 -1.17 12.09 -12.85
N PHE A 87 0.05 11.78 -12.40
CA PHE A 87 0.48 11.95 -11.03
C PHE A 87 0.39 13.41 -10.57
N ARG A 88 0.88 14.37 -11.38
CA ARG A 88 0.79 15.79 -11.09
C ARG A 88 -0.65 16.24 -10.91
N ARG A 89 -1.53 15.93 -11.88
CA ARG A 89 -2.96 16.25 -11.79
C ARG A 89 -3.63 15.64 -10.54
N TYR A 90 -3.25 14.42 -10.18
CA TYR A 90 -3.74 13.78 -8.97
C TYR A 90 -3.31 14.52 -7.70
N LEU A 91 -2.04 14.93 -7.60
CA LEU A 91 -1.51 15.67 -6.46
C LEU A 91 -2.19 17.03 -6.30
N ASP A 92 -2.32 17.78 -7.38
CA ASP A 92 -2.93 19.13 -7.37
C ASP A 92 -4.35 19.11 -6.76
N VAL A 93 -5.13 18.05 -7.03
CA VAL A 93 -6.52 17.95 -6.53
C VAL A 93 -6.60 17.30 -5.14
N ARG A 94 -5.75 16.30 -4.85
CA ARG A 94 -5.89 15.45 -3.67
C ARG A 94 -4.89 15.73 -2.56
N HIS A 95 -3.72 16.27 -2.89
CA HIS A 95 -2.57 16.38 -2.02
C HIS A 95 -1.75 17.66 -2.23
N ALA A 96 -2.40 18.77 -2.61
CA ALA A 96 -1.72 20.04 -2.90
C ALA A 96 -0.77 20.51 -1.78
N ASP A 97 -1.13 20.23 -0.52
CA ASP A 97 -0.30 20.58 0.66
C ASP A 97 0.55 19.37 1.16
N GLY A 98 0.66 18.32 0.37
CA GLY A 98 1.39 17.10 0.76
C GLY A 98 2.88 17.20 0.47
N GLY A 99 3.71 16.42 1.20
CA GLY A 99 5.17 16.41 1.02
C GLY A 99 5.65 15.90 -0.35
N MET A 100 4.76 15.52 -1.27
CA MET A 100 5.07 15.13 -2.65
C MET A 100 4.58 16.16 -3.68
N ALA A 101 3.99 17.30 -3.21
CA ALA A 101 3.42 18.30 -4.11
C ALA A 101 4.46 18.93 -5.05
N ASP A 102 5.70 19.06 -4.59
CA ASP A 102 6.81 19.64 -5.36
C ASP A 102 7.69 18.58 -6.06
N MET A 103 7.29 17.30 -6.04
CA MET A 103 8.06 16.22 -6.67
C MET A 103 8.25 16.47 -8.16
N ASP A 104 9.50 16.55 -8.60
CA ASP A 104 9.83 16.70 -10.02
C ASP A 104 9.80 15.38 -10.78
N VAL A 105 10.05 15.44 -12.09
CA VAL A 105 10.02 14.26 -12.96
C VAL A 105 11.10 13.25 -12.61
N PHE A 106 12.27 13.68 -12.13
CA PHE A 106 13.37 12.80 -11.76
C PHE A 106 13.08 12.08 -10.43
N GLU A 107 12.52 12.79 -9.48
CA GLU A 107 12.08 12.23 -8.20
C GLU A 107 10.92 11.24 -8.40
N PHE A 108 10.01 11.55 -9.33
CA PHE A 108 8.94 10.63 -9.73
C PHE A 108 9.51 9.37 -10.39
N ALA A 109 10.45 9.51 -11.32
CA ALA A 109 11.10 8.37 -11.96
C ALA A 109 11.83 7.51 -10.92
N ALA A 110 12.56 8.12 -9.99
CA ALA A 110 13.20 7.41 -8.88
C ALA A 110 12.17 6.67 -7.99
N MET A 111 11.01 7.28 -7.71
CA MET A 111 9.93 6.64 -6.95
C MET A 111 9.41 5.37 -7.64
N ILE A 112 9.29 5.38 -8.95
CA ILE A 112 8.78 4.24 -9.74
C ILE A 112 9.86 3.18 -9.95
N GLU A 113 11.09 3.59 -10.34
CA GLU A 113 12.11 2.71 -10.90
C GLU A 113 13.11 2.20 -9.86
N GLU A 114 13.39 2.99 -8.82
CA GLU A 114 14.33 2.59 -7.77
C GLU A 114 13.69 1.57 -6.82
N THR A 115 13.61 0.34 -7.29
CA THR A 115 13.06 -0.77 -6.52
C THR A 115 14.03 -1.94 -6.50
N PRO A 116 14.64 -2.26 -5.33
CA PRO A 116 15.55 -3.38 -5.19
C PRO A 116 14.83 -4.73 -5.02
N ILE A 117 13.51 -4.76 -5.22
CA ILE A 117 12.63 -5.90 -5.00
C ILE A 117 11.70 -6.11 -6.18
N ARG A 118 10.96 -7.23 -6.18
CA ARG A 118 9.98 -7.53 -7.23
C ARG A 118 8.81 -6.56 -7.17
N SER A 119 8.77 -5.62 -8.09
CA SER A 119 7.68 -4.64 -8.22
C SER A 119 7.08 -4.66 -9.62
N ARG A 120 5.86 -4.15 -9.74
CA ARG A 120 5.13 -3.94 -10.99
C ARG A 120 4.46 -2.58 -10.98
N VAL A 121 4.38 -1.96 -12.13
CA VAL A 121 3.45 -0.87 -12.38
C VAL A 121 2.19 -1.49 -12.99
N VAL A 122 1.06 -1.31 -12.30
CA VAL A 122 -0.25 -1.72 -12.78
C VAL A 122 -0.97 -0.49 -13.31
N GLU A 123 -1.20 -0.45 -14.61
CA GLU A 123 -1.88 0.62 -15.32
C GLU A 123 -3.31 0.23 -15.66
N TYR A 124 -4.19 1.21 -15.63
CA TYR A 124 -5.58 1.09 -16.06
C TYR A 124 -5.85 2.12 -17.14
N ALA A 125 -6.20 1.67 -18.33
CA ALA A 125 -6.45 2.53 -19.48
C ALA A 125 -7.91 2.41 -19.95
N ASP A 126 -8.43 3.50 -20.49
CA ASP A 126 -9.69 3.50 -21.19
C ASP A 126 -9.55 2.74 -22.52
N PRO A 127 -10.43 1.78 -22.84
CA PRO A 127 -10.28 0.92 -24.02
C PRO A 127 -10.44 1.66 -25.35
N ASP A 128 -11.22 2.74 -25.36
CA ASP A 128 -11.57 3.45 -26.59
C ASP A 128 -10.53 4.53 -26.95
N SER A 129 -10.09 5.29 -25.96
CA SER A 129 -9.11 6.37 -26.13
C SER A 129 -7.68 5.96 -25.84
N ASN A 130 -7.47 4.80 -25.20
CA ASN A 130 -6.19 4.36 -24.63
C ASN A 130 -5.60 5.33 -23.58
N ALA A 131 -6.39 6.30 -23.11
CA ALA A 131 -5.95 7.25 -22.10
C ALA A 131 -5.66 6.55 -20.76
N LEU A 132 -4.58 6.92 -20.09
CA LEU A 132 -4.20 6.41 -18.80
C LEU A 132 -5.13 6.98 -17.70
N ILE A 133 -5.86 6.10 -17.02
CA ILE A 133 -6.86 6.45 -16.01
C ILE A 133 -6.33 6.32 -14.59
N ALA A 134 -5.57 5.28 -14.31
CA ALA A 134 -5.02 5.04 -12.98
C ALA A 134 -3.72 4.22 -13.04
N VAL A 135 -2.89 4.39 -12.01
CA VAL A 135 -1.61 3.69 -11.86
C VAL A 135 -1.43 3.24 -10.43
N SER A 136 -0.91 2.03 -10.24
CA SER A 136 -0.46 1.52 -8.94
C SER A 136 0.93 0.94 -9.03
N LEU A 137 1.88 1.49 -8.26
CA LEU A 137 3.13 0.83 -7.97
C LEU A 137 2.85 -0.26 -6.93
N THR A 138 3.12 -1.50 -7.29
CA THR A 138 2.73 -2.69 -6.52
C THR A 138 3.91 -3.62 -6.36
N ASP A 139 4.22 -4.00 -5.11
CA ASP A 139 5.22 -5.00 -4.82
C ASP A 139 4.60 -6.41 -4.80
N VAL A 140 5.35 -7.38 -5.29
CA VAL A 140 4.97 -8.79 -5.28
C VAL A 140 5.69 -9.47 -4.11
N LEU A 141 4.93 -9.80 -3.08
CA LEU A 141 5.40 -10.51 -1.89
C LEU A 141 5.17 -12.02 -2.03
N GLU A 142 5.77 -12.80 -1.15
CA GLU A 142 5.57 -14.26 -1.10
C GLU A 142 4.14 -14.65 -0.70
N ASP A 143 3.48 -13.81 0.11
CA ASP A 143 2.14 -14.05 0.64
C ASP A 143 1.10 -13.03 0.15
N GLY A 144 1.45 -12.14 -0.76
CA GLY A 144 0.50 -11.12 -1.19
C GLY A 144 1.02 -10.14 -2.22
N VAL A 145 0.19 -9.15 -2.52
CA VAL A 145 0.58 -7.96 -3.26
C VAL A 145 0.48 -6.75 -2.36
N SER A 146 1.41 -5.82 -2.47
CA SER A 146 1.44 -4.60 -1.65
C SER A 146 1.30 -3.36 -2.52
N MET A 147 0.21 -2.62 -2.33
CA MET A 147 -0.02 -1.35 -2.99
C MET A 147 0.85 -0.27 -2.35
N VAL A 148 1.99 0.04 -2.98
CA VAL A 148 2.97 1.00 -2.46
C VAL A 148 2.50 2.43 -2.63
N TYR A 149 2.14 2.78 -3.86
CA TYR A 149 1.59 4.07 -4.21
C TYR A 149 0.57 3.94 -5.33
N SER A 150 -0.50 4.76 -5.29
CA SER A 150 -1.56 4.72 -6.29
C SER A 150 -2.06 6.12 -6.57
N PHE A 151 -2.23 6.44 -7.84
CA PHE A 151 -2.78 7.70 -8.31
C PHE A 151 -3.69 7.48 -9.52
N TYR A 152 -4.60 8.40 -9.76
CA TYR A 152 -5.63 8.25 -10.77
C TYR A 152 -6.19 9.61 -11.19
N THR A 153 -6.86 9.64 -12.35
CA THR A 153 -7.48 10.88 -12.83
C THR A 153 -8.52 11.41 -11.85
N PRO A 154 -8.42 12.69 -11.46
CA PRO A 154 -9.44 13.34 -10.62
C PRO A 154 -10.74 13.63 -11.37
N ASP A 155 -10.73 13.55 -12.71
CA ASP A 155 -11.85 13.96 -13.58
C ASP A 155 -13.05 13.00 -13.52
N LEU A 156 -12.88 11.82 -12.93
CA LEU A 156 -13.90 10.78 -12.80
C LEU A 156 -14.27 10.51 -11.33
N PRO A 157 -14.73 11.49 -10.55
CA PRO A 157 -14.95 11.32 -9.10
C PRO A 157 -16.00 10.24 -8.80
N GLN A 158 -17.00 10.05 -9.67
CA GLN A 158 -18.04 9.02 -9.53
C GLN A 158 -17.53 7.60 -9.77
N ALA A 159 -16.38 7.43 -10.44
CA ALA A 159 -15.79 6.12 -10.71
C ALA A 159 -15.25 5.45 -9.44
N SER A 160 -14.93 6.24 -8.40
CA SER A 160 -14.35 5.74 -7.14
C SER A 160 -13.09 4.89 -7.36
N LEU A 161 -12.18 5.40 -8.21
CA LEU A 161 -11.01 4.68 -8.73
C LEU A 161 -10.11 4.12 -7.62
N GLY A 162 -9.89 4.86 -6.52
CA GLY A 162 -9.11 4.35 -5.39
C GLY A 162 -9.69 3.08 -4.76
N THR A 163 -11.03 2.98 -4.68
CA THR A 163 -11.71 1.75 -4.23
C THR A 163 -11.63 0.66 -5.31
N TYR A 164 -11.82 1.02 -6.57
CA TYR A 164 -11.72 0.08 -7.69
C TYR A 164 -10.35 -0.58 -7.76
N MET A 165 -9.28 0.19 -7.66
CA MET A 165 -7.92 -0.36 -7.68
C MET A 165 -7.67 -1.37 -6.57
N ILE A 166 -8.20 -1.15 -5.36
CA ILE A 166 -8.12 -2.16 -4.29
C ILE A 166 -8.92 -3.41 -4.65
N LEU A 167 -10.13 -3.27 -5.19
CA LEU A 167 -10.94 -4.41 -5.63
C LEU A 167 -10.22 -5.23 -6.71
N ASP A 168 -9.60 -4.56 -7.66
CA ASP A 168 -8.83 -5.22 -8.72
C ASP A 168 -7.56 -5.90 -8.18
N HIS A 169 -6.86 -5.29 -7.20
CA HIS A 169 -5.74 -5.94 -6.52
C HIS A 169 -6.16 -7.20 -5.73
N VAL A 170 -7.40 -7.24 -5.23
CA VAL A 170 -7.97 -8.48 -4.67
C VAL A 170 -8.10 -9.55 -5.75
N GLU A 171 -8.53 -9.19 -6.97
CA GLU A 171 -8.58 -10.14 -8.09
C GLU A 171 -7.18 -10.56 -8.54
N ILE A 172 -6.23 -9.60 -8.65
CA ILE A 172 -4.81 -9.91 -8.96
C ILE A 172 -4.25 -10.93 -7.97
N ALA A 173 -4.45 -10.71 -6.68
CA ALA A 173 -3.96 -11.63 -5.65
C ALA A 173 -4.65 -12.99 -5.74
N ARG A 174 -5.97 -13.03 -6.03
CA ARG A 174 -6.73 -14.26 -6.23
C ARG A 174 -6.24 -15.05 -7.44
N GLU A 175 -6.03 -14.38 -8.58
CA GLU A 175 -5.48 -14.95 -9.80
C GLU A 175 -4.09 -15.57 -9.56
N ALA A 176 -3.28 -14.92 -8.71
CA ALA A 176 -1.95 -15.39 -8.34
C ALA A 176 -1.93 -16.42 -7.20
N GLY A 177 -3.08 -16.77 -6.61
CA GLY A 177 -3.16 -17.69 -5.47
C GLY A 177 -2.57 -17.14 -4.17
N LEU A 178 -2.48 -15.80 -4.04
CA LEU A 178 -1.89 -15.12 -2.89
C LEU A 178 -2.98 -14.75 -1.87
N PRO A 179 -2.75 -14.98 -0.57
CA PRO A 179 -3.78 -14.74 0.44
C PRO A 179 -4.03 -13.29 0.83
N TYR A 180 -3.12 -12.34 0.53
CA TYR A 180 -3.23 -10.98 1.06
C TYR A 180 -3.06 -9.86 0.03
N VAL A 181 -3.77 -8.73 0.29
CA VAL A 181 -3.49 -7.43 -0.34
C VAL A 181 -3.12 -6.43 0.77
N TYR A 182 -1.88 -5.96 0.76
CA TYR A 182 -1.39 -4.96 1.71
C TYR A 182 -1.72 -3.55 1.21
N LEU A 183 -2.40 -2.77 2.07
CA LEU A 183 -2.93 -1.44 1.73
C LEU A 183 -2.10 -0.27 2.29
N GLY A 184 -0.98 -0.57 2.94
CA GLY A 184 -0.22 0.40 3.71
C GLY A 184 -0.94 0.79 5.00
N TYR A 185 -0.78 2.04 5.47
CA TYR A 185 -1.37 2.45 6.74
C TYR A 185 -2.84 2.83 6.62
N TRP A 186 -3.57 2.53 7.67
CA TRP A 186 -4.87 3.07 7.99
C TRP A 186 -4.76 3.88 9.28
N VAL A 187 -5.40 5.05 9.34
CA VAL A 187 -5.38 5.95 10.49
C VAL A 187 -6.81 6.25 10.90
N PRO A 188 -7.21 5.94 12.14
CA PRO A 188 -8.53 6.26 12.67
C PRO A 188 -8.86 7.74 12.50
N GLY A 189 -10.08 8.06 12.08
CA GLY A 189 -10.54 9.44 11.88
C GLY A 189 -9.97 10.16 10.65
N SER A 190 -9.06 9.56 9.90
CA SER A 190 -8.54 10.15 8.67
C SER A 190 -9.58 10.08 7.55
N GLN A 191 -10.04 11.23 7.07
CA GLN A 191 -10.97 11.31 5.93
C GLN A 191 -10.39 10.67 4.66
N LYS A 192 -9.07 10.81 4.43
CA LYS A 192 -8.38 10.28 3.25
C LYS A 192 -8.21 8.76 3.28
N MET A 193 -8.19 8.14 4.47
CA MET A 193 -7.91 6.70 4.65
C MET A 193 -9.12 5.91 5.15
N GLY A 194 -10.20 6.59 5.59
CA GLY A 194 -11.39 5.98 6.18
C GLY A 194 -12.04 4.91 5.31
N TYR A 195 -11.99 5.07 3.98
CA TYR A 195 -12.59 4.11 3.04
C TYR A 195 -12.00 2.70 3.11
N LYS A 196 -10.77 2.55 3.59
CA LYS A 196 -10.11 1.23 3.74
C LYS A 196 -10.83 0.34 4.75
N SER A 197 -11.44 0.93 5.79
CA SER A 197 -12.20 0.17 6.79
C SER A 197 -13.53 -0.41 6.26
N ASN A 198 -13.95 -0.03 5.06
CA ASN A 198 -15.16 -0.58 4.42
C ASN A 198 -14.95 -1.94 3.72
N PHE A 199 -13.71 -2.45 3.73
CA PHE A 199 -13.41 -3.75 3.13
C PHE A 199 -13.57 -4.85 4.18
N SER A 200 -14.42 -5.84 3.90
CA SER A 200 -14.50 -7.04 4.73
C SER A 200 -13.20 -7.82 4.67
N GLY A 201 -12.87 -8.56 5.71
CA GLY A 201 -11.60 -9.27 5.78
C GLY A 201 -10.39 -8.35 5.99
N LEU A 202 -10.62 -7.05 6.31
CA LEU A 202 -9.54 -6.16 6.66
C LEU A 202 -8.90 -6.59 7.97
N GLU A 203 -7.58 -6.68 7.96
CA GLU A 203 -6.74 -6.92 9.13
C GLU A 203 -5.84 -5.70 9.37
N VAL A 204 -5.56 -5.43 10.64
CA VAL A 204 -4.58 -4.42 11.06
C VAL A 204 -3.48 -5.06 11.90
N TYR A 205 -2.26 -4.55 11.74
CA TYR A 205 -1.13 -5.01 12.54
C TYR A 205 -1.09 -4.28 13.86
N LEU A 206 -1.33 -5.01 14.94
CA LEU A 206 -1.45 -4.47 16.30
C LEU A 206 -0.89 -5.47 17.31
N GLY A 207 -0.06 -5.01 18.24
CA GLY A 207 0.48 -5.87 19.29
C GLY A 207 1.35 -7.00 18.79
N GLY A 208 2.07 -6.80 17.68
CA GLY A 208 2.93 -7.83 17.10
C GLY A 208 2.20 -8.86 16.23
N ALA A 209 0.91 -8.70 15.98
CA ALA A 209 0.11 -9.65 15.20
C ALA A 209 -0.91 -8.97 14.27
N TRP A 210 -1.31 -9.65 13.21
CA TRP A 210 -2.43 -9.25 12.37
C TRP A 210 -3.75 -9.64 13.03
N GLN A 211 -4.63 -8.68 13.18
CA GLN A 211 -5.94 -8.84 13.83
C GLN A 211 -7.05 -8.36 12.90
N VAL A 212 -8.14 -9.13 12.83
CA VAL A 212 -9.31 -8.74 12.05
C VAL A 212 -9.91 -7.46 12.60
N MET A 213 -10.10 -6.46 11.75
CA MET A 213 -10.79 -5.23 12.13
C MET A 213 -12.29 -5.48 12.19
N THR A 214 -12.83 -5.57 13.38
CA THR A 214 -14.27 -5.77 13.61
C THR A 214 -15.04 -4.46 13.74
N ASP A 215 -14.47 -3.47 14.40
CA ASP A 215 -15.05 -2.13 14.55
C ASP A 215 -13.97 -1.04 14.39
N PRO A 216 -14.02 -0.25 13.30
CA PRO A 216 -13.08 0.86 13.10
C PRO A 216 -13.12 1.91 14.22
N LYS A 217 -14.25 2.05 14.91
CA LYS A 217 -14.41 3.04 16.00
C LYS A 217 -13.71 2.62 17.31
N SER A 218 -13.41 1.33 17.45
CA SER A 218 -12.66 0.83 18.62
C SER A 218 -11.17 1.21 18.56
N HIS A 219 -10.68 1.69 17.40
CA HIS A 219 -9.31 2.14 17.22
C HIS A 219 -9.27 3.68 17.24
N GLY A 220 -9.16 4.27 18.43
CA GLY A 220 -8.95 5.71 18.61
C GLY A 220 -7.47 6.08 18.61
N ALA A 221 -7.15 7.33 18.25
CA ALA A 221 -5.77 7.85 18.31
C ALA A 221 -5.19 7.83 19.74
N ASP A 222 -6.07 7.90 20.74
CA ASP A 222 -5.73 8.05 22.16
C ASP A 222 -5.64 6.71 22.92
N LEU A 223 -5.87 5.57 22.27
CA LEU A 223 -6.11 4.28 22.94
C LEU A 223 -4.96 3.28 22.82
N HIS A 224 -3.72 3.74 22.67
CA HIS A 224 -2.68 2.75 22.43
C HIS A 224 -1.68 2.56 23.56
N PRO A 225 -1.88 1.49 24.38
CA PRO A 225 -0.89 1.08 25.38
C PRO A 225 0.46 0.70 24.78
N LEU A 226 0.50 0.28 23.51
CA LEU A 226 1.73 -0.19 22.83
C LEU A 226 2.65 0.92 22.36
N SER A 227 2.19 2.16 22.36
CA SER A 227 3.07 3.31 22.14
C SER A 227 4.08 3.50 23.27
N THR A 228 3.88 2.81 24.38
CA THR A 228 4.74 2.88 25.57
C THR A 228 5.89 1.89 25.55
N ASP A 229 5.89 0.91 24.64
CA ASP A 229 7.01 -0.03 24.54
C ASP A 229 8.30 0.72 24.21
N PRO A 230 9.37 0.58 25.00
CA PRO A 230 10.66 1.15 24.68
C PRO A 230 11.09 0.76 23.27
N ILE A 231 11.76 1.67 22.53
CA ILE A 231 12.25 1.39 21.18
C ILE A 231 13.10 0.10 21.16
N ALA A 232 13.88 -0.14 22.20
CA ALA A 232 14.69 -1.34 22.34
C ALA A 232 13.85 -2.63 22.30
N GLU A 233 12.71 -2.66 22.96
CA GLU A 233 11.77 -3.81 22.94
C GLU A 233 11.11 -3.97 21.59
N GLN A 234 10.68 -2.85 20.96
CA GLN A 234 10.12 -2.88 19.62
C GLN A 234 11.12 -3.44 18.61
N VAL A 235 12.40 -3.08 18.73
CA VAL A 235 13.47 -3.59 17.86
C VAL A 235 13.78 -5.05 18.17
N ALA A 236 13.81 -5.45 19.44
CA ALA A 236 14.06 -6.84 19.84
C ALA A 236 13.00 -7.83 19.32
N ASN A 237 11.77 -7.35 19.15
CA ASN A 237 10.64 -8.14 18.62
C ASN A 237 10.61 -8.21 17.08
N ILE A 238 11.55 -7.57 16.36
CA ILE A 238 11.63 -7.64 14.91
C ILE A 238 12.37 -8.92 14.49
N HIS A 239 11.69 -9.76 13.72
CA HIS A 239 12.27 -10.97 13.17
C HIS A 239 12.91 -10.67 11.80
N LEU A 240 14.24 -10.68 11.76
CA LEU A 240 14.99 -10.53 10.51
C LEU A 240 15.19 -11.90 9.86
N PRO A 241 15.13 -11.98 8.51
CA PRO A 241 15.43 -13.23 7.81
C PRO A 241 16.90 -13.63 7.99
N ASP A 242 17.17 -14.94 7.99
CA ASP A 242 18.53 -15.49 8.05
C ASP A 242 19.40 -14.90 6.93
N ARG A 243 20.58 -14.38 7.31
CA ARG A 243 21.56 -13.79 6.38
C ARG A 243 22.30 -14.82 5.53
N ARG A 244 21.99 -16.12 5.65
CA ARG A 244 22.70 -17.14 4.89
C ARG A 244 22.39 -17.01 3.40
N PRO A 245 23.39 -16.83 2.52
CA PRO A 245 23.16 -16.90 1.08
C PRO A 245 22.68 -18.31 0.76
N THR A 246 21.58 -18.41 0.01
CA THR A 246 21.19 -19.67 -0.62
C THR A 246 22.35 -20.09 -1.52
N ARG A 247 23.09 -21.14 -1.15
CA ARG A 247 24.05 -21.77 -2.05
C ARG A 247 23.27 -22.21 -3.29
N ARG A 248 23.65 -21.64 -4.41
CA ARG A 248 23.23 -22.10 -5.74
C ARG A 248 23.82 -23.47 -6.02
#